data_00cb6238d542a088726c3facb21e3d56
#
_entry.id   00cb6238d542a088726c3facb21e3d56
#
_cell.length_a   1.000
_cell.length_b   1.000
_cell.length_c   1.000
_cell.angle_alpha   90.00
_cell.angle_beta   90.00
_cell.angle_gamma   90.00
#
_symmetry.space_group_name_H-M   'P 1'
#
loop_
_entity.id
_entity.type
_entity.pdbx_description
1 polymer ?
#
loop_
_entity_poly.entity_id
_entity_poly.type
_entity_poly.pdbx_seq_one_letter_code
_entity_poly.pdbx_strand_id
1 'polypeptide(L)'
;MPPLEKEDLKSSTMEGDRDGDILIRRINAFLQQKQLPAQKKDLIIRTLSNTLLTDNINKVHNGESQLKRVFTKIVDDLGIYYKIGLTTDFTGKLFNEMYSWLGFTQDKLNDVVLTPSYIATLMAKLARVNKDSYVWDFATGSAGLLVAAMNEMLIDAKNTITSPQELHEKEAKIKAEQLLGLELLSSVYMLAILNMILMGDGSSNILNKDSLADFDGKYGFGKTQEQFPADAFILNPPYSATGNGMVFVEKALSMMSKGYAAIIIQNSAGSGRAREINRRILAIPPLLSIL
;
A
#
# COMPACT_ATOMS: atom_id res chain seq x y z
N MET A 1 -15.89 -14.16 12.10
CA MET A 1 -15.56 -15.45 11.45
C MET A 1 -14.32 -16.00 12.16
N PRO A 2 -14.30 -17.29 12.58
CA PRO A 2 -13.12 -17.84 13.22
C PRO A 2 -11.93 -17.82 12.25
N PRO A 3 -10.69 -17.72 12.75
CA PRO A 3 -9.50 -17.77 11.92
C PRO A 3 -9.43 -19.11 11.15
N LEU A 4 -8.76 -19.11 10.01
CA LEU A 4 -8.48 -20.33 9.28
C LEU A 4 -7.35 -21.07 9.99
N GLU A 5 -7.57 -22.35 10.28
CA GLU A 5 -6.58 -23.22 10.91
C GLU A 5 -5.96 -24.18 9.89
N LYS A 6 -4.83 -24.78 10.23
CA LYS A 6 -4.11 -25.70 9.32
C LYS A 6 -4.99 -26.93 8.96
N GLU A 7 -5.81 -27.35 9.90
CA GLU A 7 -6.73 -28.49 9.80
C GLU A 7 -7.92 -28.22 8.86
N ASP A 8 -8.23 -26.96 8.57
CA ASP A 8 -9.25 -26.58 7.60
C ASP A 8 -8.83 -26.92 6.16
N LEU A 9 -7.52 -27.00 5.89
CA LEU A 9 -6.94 -27.35 4.61
C LEU A 9 -6.74 -28.87 4.52
N LYS A 10 -7.58 -29.53 3.72
CA LYS A 10 -7.69 -30.99 3.67
C LYS A 10 -6.90 -31.63 2.54
N SER A 11 -6.23 -30.83 1.71
CA SER A 11 -5.48 -31.29 0.54
C SER A 11 -6.33 -32.11 -0.44
N SER A 12 -7.61 -31.74 -0.56
CA SER A 12 -8.53 -32.35 -1.53
C SER A 12 -8.08 -32.09 -2.97
N THR A 13 -8.23 -33.09 -3.83
CA THR A 13 -8.01 -32.94 -5.28
C THR A 13 -9.31 -32.66 -6.04
N MET A 14 -10.44 -32.64 -5.34
CA MET A 14 -11.74 -32.37 -5.93
C MET A 14 -11.89 -30.89 -6.25
N GLU A 15 -12.26 -30.57 -7.47
CA GLU A 15 -12.51 -29.20 -7.89
C GLU A 15 -13.64 -28.57 -7.04
N GLY A 16 -13.43 -27.32 -6.62
CA GLY A 16 -14.32 -26.60 -5.70
C GLY A 16 -14.07 -26.91 -4.22
N ASP A 17 -13.24 -27.91 -3.90
CA ASP A 17 -12.91 -28.29 -2.51
C ASP A 17 -11.41 -28.42 -2.25
N ARG A 18 -10.60 -27.97 -3.21
CA ARG A 18 -9.15 -27.84 -3.05
C ARG A 18 -8.81 -26.78 -2.01
N ASP A 19 -7.63 -26.83 -1.44
CA ASP A 19 -7.18 -25.87 -0.43
C ASP A 19 -7.25 -24.43 -0.94
N GLY A 20 -6.95 -24.20 -2.22
CA GLY A 20 -7.12 -22.89 -2.86
C GLY A 20 -8.58 -22.43 -2.91
N ASP A 21 -9.51 -23.32 -3.20
CA ASP A 21 -10.95 -23.01 -3.22
C ASP A 21 -11.44 -22.63 -1.81
N ILE A 22 -10.96 -23.34 -0.78
CA ILE A 22 -11.27 -23.05 0.63
C ILE A 22 -10.75 -21.66 1.00
N LEU A 23 -9.49 -21.35 0.66
CA LEU A 23 -8.89 -20.03 0.95
C LEU A 23 -9.65 -18.90 0.28
N ILE A 24 -9.95 -19.01 -1.01
CA ILE A 24 -10.71 -17.99 -1.74
C ILE A 24 -12.10 -17.77 -1.13
N ARG A 25 -12.80 -18.82 -0.76
CA ARG A 25 -14.11 -18.70 -0.07
C ARG A 25 -13.97 -17.95 1.26
N ARG A 26 -12.94 -18.27 2.06
CA ARG A 26 -12.68 -17.60 3.35
C ARG A 26 -12.32 -16.12 3.16
N ILE A 27 -11.44 -15.81 2.21
CA ILE A 27 -11.06 -14.44 1.90
C ILE A 27 -12.27 -13.64 1.41
N ASN A 28 -13.08 -14.21 0.52
CA ASN A 28 -14.29 -13.54 0.04
C ASN A 28 -15.27 -13.26 1.19
N ALA A 29 -15.54 -14.25 2.05
CA ALA A 29 -16.39 -14.05 3.22
C ALA A 29 -15.86 -12.97 4.17
N PHE A 30 -14.53 -12.87 4.37
CA PHE A 30 -13.90 -11.82 5.14
C PHE A 30 -14.09 -10.44 4.48
N LEU A 31 -13.85 -10.34 3.18
CA LEU A 31 -13.99 -9.08 2.44
C LEU A 31 -15.44 -8.57 2.43
N GLN A 32 -16.43 -9.48 2.40
CA GLN A 32 -17.84 -9.08 2.47
C GLN A 32 -18.20 -8.37 3.80
N GLN A 33 -17.49 -8.70 4.88
CA GLN A 33 -17.68 -8.05 6.19
C GLN A 33 -16.99 -6.69 6.29
N LYS A 34 -16.13 -6.35 5.32
CA LYS A 34 -15.40 -5.07 5.30
C LYS A 34 -16.13 -4.05 4.44
N GLN A 35 -16.06 -2.80 4.86
CA GLN A 35 -16.62 -1.65 4.11
C GLN A 35 -15.69 -1.26 2.94
N LEU A 36 -15.40 -2.23 2.06
CA LEU A 36 -14.62 -1.99 0.86
C LEU A 36 -15.54 -1.84 -0.36
N PRO A 37 -15.21 -0.99 -1.32
CA PRO A 37 -15.94 -0.90 -2.58
C PRO A 37 -15.97 -2.24 -3.32
N ALA A 38 -17.09 -2.55 -4.00
CA ALA A 38 -17.28 -3.82 -4.70
C ALA A 38 -16.16 -4.09 -5.72
N GLN A 39 -15.80 -3.09 -6.52
CA GLN A 39 -14.72 -3.21 -7.51
C GLN A 39 -13.38 -3.63 -6.89
N LYS A 40 -13.08 -3.13 -5.68
CA LYS A 40 -11.85 -3.47 -4.95
C LYS A 40 -11.91 -4.91 -4.44
N LYS A 41 -13.05 -5.35 -3.89
CA LYS A 41 -13.26 -6.75 -3.48
C LYS A 41 -13.08 -7.69 -4.66
N ASP A 42 -13.69 -7.38 -5.80
CA ASP A 42 -13.61 -8.19 -7.02
C ASP A 42 -12.17 -8.27 -7.55
N LEU A 43 -11.44 -7.16 -7.53
CA LEU A 43 -10.05 -7.15 -7.98
C LEU A 43 -9.16 -8.01 -7.06
N ILE A 44 -9.32 -7.91 -5.74
CA ILE A 44 -8.59 -8.74 -4.77
C ILE A 44 -8.87 -10.23 -5.03
N ILE A 45 -10.15 -10.61 -5.11
CA ILE A 45 -10.53 -12.01 -5.35
C ILE A 45 -9.99 -12.51 -6.68
N ARG A 46 -10.14 -11.74 -7.76
CA ARG A 46 -9.62 -12.11 -9.09
C ARG A 46 -8.10 -12.32 -9.07
N THR A 47 -7.36 -11.40 -8.48
CA THR A 47 -5.90 -11.48 -8.44
C THR A 47 -5.42 -12.68 -7.62
N LEU A 48 -6.01 -12.90 -6.45
CA LEU A 48 -5.66 -14.05 -5.62
C LEU A 48 -6.09 -15.39 -6.27
N SER A 49 -7.23 -15.43 -6.96
CA SER A 49 -7.69 -16.61 -7.68
C SER A 49 -6.71 -17.05 -8.75
N ASN A 50 -6.08 -16.11 -9.45
CA ASN A 50 -5.07 -16.41 -10.49
C ASN A 50 -3.88 -17.22 -9.95
N THR A 51 -3.61 -17.15 -8.65
CA THR A 51 -2.54 -17.92 -8.00
C THR A 51 -3.10 -19.11 -7.22
N LEU A 52 -4.06 -18.85 -6.34
CA LEU A 52 -4.55 -19.85 -5.39
C LEU A 52 -5.35 -20.99 -6.04
N LEU A 53 -5.93 -20.74 -7.21
CA LEU A 53 -6.70 -21.77 -7.93
C LEU A 53 -5.87 -22.53 -8.98
N THR A 54 -4.58 -22.25 -9.11
CA THR A 54 -3.73 -22.99 -10.07
C THR A 54 -3.49 -24.42 -9.59
N ASP A 55 -3.36 -25.34 -10.54
CA ASP A 55 -3.08 -26.75 -10.23
C ASP A 55 -1.75 -26.90 -9.49
N ASN A 56 -0.78 -26.07 -9.80
CA ASN A 56 0.55 -26.16 -9.24
C ASN A 56 0.55 -26.03 -7.72
N ILE A 57 -0.16 -25.03 -7.18
CA ILE A 57 -0.21 -24.79 -5.73
C ILE A 57 -1.14 -25.76 -4.99
N ASN A 58 -2.14 -26.33 -5.72
CA ASN A 58 -3.09 -27.31 -5.19
C ASN A 58 -2.62 -28.75 -5.37
N LYS A 59 -1.49 -28.97 -6.05
CA LYS A 59 -0.96 -30.32 -6.29
C LYS A 59 -0.60 -30.98 -4.97
N VAL A 60 -1.13 -32.20 -4.79
CA VAL A 60 -0.88 -33.01 -3.59
C VAL A 60 0.37 -33.85 -3.77
N HIS A 61 1.30 -33.73 -2.84
CA HIS A 61 2.51 -34.54 -2.70
C HIS A 61 2.60 -35.09 -1.26
N ASN A 62 2.78 -36.40 -1.14
CA ASN A 62 2.87 -37.07 0.17
C ASN A 62 1.66 -36.75 1.09
N GLY A 63 0.46 -36.67 0.52
CA GLY A 63 -0.78 -36.44 1.27
C GLY A 63 -1.09 -34.98 1.59
N GLU A 64 -0.24 -34.03 1.19
CA GLU A 64 -0.48 -32.62 1.42
C GLU A 64 -0.34 -31.79 0.14
N SER A 65 -1.22 -30.77 -0.02
CA SER A 65 -1.09 -29.79 -1.09
C SER A 65 0.11 -28.88 -0.83
N GLN A 66 0.69 -28.32 -1.90
CA GLN A 66 1.75 -27.31 -1.74
C GLN A 66 1.23 -26.10 -0.98
N LEU A 67 -0.02 -25.71 -1.21
CA LEU A 67 -0.64 -24.58 -0.51
C LEU A 67 -0.74 -24.83 1.00
N LYS A 68 -1.18 -26.02 1.42
CA LYS A 68 -1.24 -26.39 2.84
C LYS A 68 0.14 -26.36 3.47
N ARG A 69 1.16 -26.88 2.81
CA ARG A 69 2.54 -26.85 3.30
C ARG A 69 3.05 -25.42 3.52
N VAL A 70 2.82 -24.52 2.55
CA VAL A 70 3.18 -23.11 2.67
C VAL A 70 2.40 -22.43 3.80
N PHE A 71 1.09 -22.63 3.85
CA PHE A 71 0.22 -22.09 4.90
C PHE A 71 0.66 -22.56 6.29
N THR A 72 0.91 -23.86 6.47
CA THR A 72 1.39 -24.42 7.73
C THR A 72 2.69 -23.77 8.17
N LYS A 73 3.64 -23.63 7.23
CA LYS A 73 4.92 -22.98 7.53
C LYS A 73 4.74 -21.50 7.93
N ILE A 74 3.87 -20.78 7.27
CA ILE A 74 3.55 -19.38 7.64
C ILE A 74 2.95 -19.34 9.06
N VAL A 75 2.00 -20.21 9.38
CA VAL A 75 1.37 -20.25 10.71
C VAL A 75 2.39 -20.62 11.79
N ASP A 76 3.24 -21.63 11.55
CA ASP A 76 4.20 -22.10 12.54
C ASP A 76 5.36 -21.11 12.76
N ASP A 77 5.91 -20.54 11.68
CA ASP A 77 7.09 -19.69 11.76
C ASP A 77 6.72 -18.20 12.06
N LEU A 78 5.58 -17.74 11.59
CA LEU A 78 5.19 -16.33 11.67
C LEU A 78 3.96 -16.08 12.55
N GLY A 79 3.17 -17.12 12.87
CA GLY A 79 1.90 -16.95 13.59
C GLY A 79 2.05 -16.29 14.96
N ILE A 80 3.17 -16.50 15.65
CA ILE A 80 3.44 -15.85 16.93
C ILE A 80 3.53 -14.31 16.78
N TYR A 81 4.14 -13.83 15.71
CA TYR A 81 4.31 -12.39 15.47
C TYR A 81 2.96 -11.71 15.17
N TYR A 82 2.04 -12.41 14.50
CA TYR A 82 0.67 -11.92 14.32
C TYR A 82 -0.11 -11.83 15.63
N LYS A 83 0.15 -12.74 16.58
CA LYS A 83 -0.51 -12.72 17.90
C LYS A 83 0.03 -11.64 18.82
N ILE A 84 1.31 -11.30 18.71
CA ILE A 84 1.96 -10.27 19.57
C ILE A 84 1.65 -8.84 19.07
N GLY A 85 1.13 -8.72 17.86
CA GLY A 85 0.95 -7.46 17.14
C GLY A 85 2.08 -7.20 16.17
N LEU A 86 1.69 -6.88 14.93
CA LEU A 86 2.64 -6.51 13.89
C LEU A 86 3.19 -5.11 14.18
N THR A 87 4.50 -5.01 14.33
CA THR A 87 5.17 -3.72 14.33
C THR A 87 5.46 -3.31 12.88
N THR A 88 5.58 -2.01 12.64
CA THR A 88 5.92 -1.45 11.31
C THR A 88 7.21 -2.06 10.75
N ASP A 89 8.16 -2.37 11.63
CA ASP A 89 9.45 -2.97 11.27
C ASP A 89 9.30 -4.44 10.82
N PHE A 90 8.41 -5.19 11.47
CA PHE A 90 8.16 -6.59 11.10
C PHE A 90 7.56 -6.70 9.70
N THR A 91 6.55 -5.89 9.39
CA THR A 91 5.91 -5.93 8.08
C THR A 91 6.89 -5.53 6.97
N GLY A 92 7.71 -4.50 7.19
CA GLY A 92 8.75 -4.10 6.24
C GLY A 92 9.78 -5.21 6.02
N LYS A 93 10.24 -5.89 7.08
CA LYS A 93 11.16 -7.03 6.98
C LYS A 93 10.54 -8.22 6.25
N LEU A 94 9.29 -8.56 6.59
CA LEU A 94 8.58 -9.65 5.92
C LEU A 94 8.47 -9.38 4.40
N PHE A 95 8.12 -8.18 4.01
CA PHE A 95 8.04 -7.80 2.60
C PHE A 95 9.42 -7.87 1.92
N ASN A 96 10.47 -7.40 2.56
CA ASN A 96 11.83 -7.48 2.02
C ASN A 96 12.28 -8.94 1.81
N GLU A 97 11.99 -9.83 2.77
CA GLU A 97 12.29 -11.26 2.65
C GLU A 97 11.46 -11.92 1.55
N MET A 98 10.16 -11.69 1.53
CA MET A 98 9.29 -12.20 0.46
C MET A 98 9.74 -11.71 -0.90
N TYR A 99 10.18 -10.47 -1.01
CA TYR A 99 10.67 -9.87 -2.23
C TYR A 99 11.95 -10.56 -2.73
N SER A 100 12.88 -10.85 -1.83
CA SER A 100 14.11 -11.59 -2.15
C SER A 100 13.83 -13.03 -2.60
N TRP A 101 12.80 -13.67 -2.04
CA TRP A 101 12.45 -15.06 -2.36
C TRP A 101 11.65 -15.21 -3.66
N LEU A 102 10.82 -14.24 -4.00
CA LEU A 102 9.96 -14.31 -5.18
C LEU A 102 10.78 -14.25 -6.48
N GLY A 103 12.12 -14.05 -6.41
CA GLY A 103 13.00 -14.10 -7.57
C GLY A 103 12.48 -13.20 -8.71
N PHE A 104 11.85 -12.11 -8.36
CA PHE A 104 11.45 -11.13 -9.35
C PHE A 104 12.71 -10.76 -10.11
N THR A 105 12.79 -11.19 -11.36
CA THR A 105 13.94 -10.89 -12.21
C THR A 105 14.17 -9.39 -12.18
N GLN A 106 15.39 -9.00 -11.86
CA GLN A 106 15.81 -7.60 -11.72
C GLN A 106 15.35 -6.69 -12.88
N ASP A 107 15.12 -7.26 -14.06
CA ASP A 107 14.72 -6.52 -15.27
C ASP A 107 13.28 -5.96 -15.24
N LYS A 108 12.38 -6.54 -14.46
CA LYS A 108 10.98 -6.05 -14.37
C LYS A 108 10.70 -5.21 -13.12
N LEU A 109 11.64 -5.15 -12.19
CA LEU A 109 11.47 -4.53 -10.89
C LEU A 109 12.57 -3.56 -10.52
N ASN A 110 13.43 -3.20 -11.47
CA ASN A 110 14.48 -2.21 -11.24
C ASN A 110 13.98 -0.87 -10.68
N ASP A 111 12.67 -0.62 -10.76
CA ASP A 111 12.03 0.60 -10.27
C ASP A 111 11.23 0.40 -8.98
N VAL A 112 11.03 -0.84 -8.51
CA VAL A 112 10.31 -1.07 -7.23
C VAL A 112 11.32 -1.09 -6.08
N VAL A 113 11.67 0.09 -5.60
CA VAL A 113 12.55 0.27 -4.45
C VAL A 113 11.72 0.34 -3.18
N LEU A 114 11.87 -0.65 -2.30
CA LEU A 114 11.27 -0.60 -0.98
C LEU A 114 11.96 0.47 -0.12
N THR A 115 11.19 1.44 0.33
CA THR A 115 11.70 2.50 1.21
C THR A 115 11.88 1.95 2.63
N PRO A 116 13.09 2.00 3.23
CA PRO A 116 13.28 1.60 4.62
C PRO A 116 12.34 2.38 5.56
N SER A 117 11.82 1.70 6.58
CA SER A 117 10.80 2.27 7.48
C SER A 117 11.24 3.56 8.18
N TYR A 118 12.52 3.66 8.57
CA TYR A 118 13.06 4.88 9.18
C TYR A 118 13.12 6.07 8.20
N ILE A 119 13.38 5.82 6.92
CA ILE A 119 13.32 6.85 5.86
C ILE A 119 11.86 7.26 5.63
N ALA A 120 10.94 6.29 5.55
CA ALA A 120 9.53 6.58 5.38
C ALA A 120 8.97 7.45 6.52
N THR A 121 9.34 7.14 7.76
CA THR A 121 9.01 7.95 8.94
C THR A 121 9.61 9.36 8.87
N LEU A 122 10.88 9.48 8.45
CA LEU A 122 11.51 10.78 8.26
C LEU A 122 10.77 11.62 7.22
N MET A 123 10.37 11.01 6.10
CA MET A 123 9.62 11.69 5.04
C MET A 123 8.26 12.18 5.51
N ALA A 124 7.52 11.36 6.26
CA ALA A 124 6.25 11.76 6.85
C ALA A 124 6.43 12.99 7.78
N LYS A 125 7.49 12.99 8.59
CA LYS A 125 7.82 14.16 9.46
C LYS A 125 8.24 15.40 8.68
N LEU A 126 9.03 15.26 7.64
CA LEU A 126 9.42 16.36 6.76
C LEU A 126 8.22 16.97 6.02
N ALA A 127 7.29 16.13 5.59
CA ALA A 127 6.01 16.56 5.02
C ALA A 127 5.02 17.07 6.09
N ARG A 128 5.44 17.20 7.35
CA ARG A 128 4.65 17.70 8.49
C ARG A 128 3.31 16.97 8.66
N VAL A 129 3.30 15.69 8.37
CA VAL A 129 2.11 14.85 8.52
C VAL A 129 1.63 14.85 9.98
N ASN A 130 0.35 15.11 10.18
CA ASN A 130 -0.32 15.12 11.47
C ASN A 130 -1.73 14.53 11.33
N LYS A 131 -2.48 14.38 12.42
CA LYS A 131 -3.81 13.75 12.42
C LYS A 131 -4.81 14.35 11.42
N ASP A 132 -4.64 15.61 11.04
CA ASP A 132 -5.56 16.32 10.16
C ASP A 132 -5.12 16.34 8.70
N SER A 133 -3.91 15.85 8.40
CA SER A 133 -3.36 15.80 7.05
C SER A 133 -4.12 14.86 6.14
N TYR A 134 -4.16 15.21 4.86
CA TYR A 134 -4.56 14.35 3.76
C TYR A 134 -3.32 14.05 2.92
N VAL A 135 -2.91 12.78 2.94
CA VAL A 135 -1.63 12.33 2.37
C VAL A 135 -1.85 11.56 1.10
N TRP A 136 -1.12 11.89 0.03
CA TRP A 136 -1.07 11.05 -1.15
C TRP A 136 0.34 10.62 -1.54
N ASP A 137 0.41 9.50 -2.27
CA ASP A 137 1.62 8.91 -2.84
C ASP A 137 1.32 8.41 -4.25
N PHE A 138 2.03 8.95 -5.24
CA PHE A 138 1.75 8.70 -6.67
C PHE A 138 2.53 7.52 -7.25
N ALA A 139 3.38 6.89 -6.47
CA ALA A 139 4.11 5.68 -6.82
C ALA A 139 4.25 4.80 -5.56
N THR A 140 3.11 4.36 -5.07
CA THR A 140 2.92 3.81 -3.73
C THR A 140 3.78 2.58 -3.45
N GLY A 141 4.14 1.80 -4.47
CA GLY A 141 4.87 0.57 -4.26
C GLY A 141 4.11 -0.36 -3.31
N SER A 142 4.78 -0.85 -2.27
CA SER A 142 4.17 -1.66 -1.20
C SER A 142 3.42 -0.84 -0.14
N ALA A 143 3.19 0.44 -0.35
CA ALA A 143 2.57 1.39 0.58
C ALA A 143 3.38 1.71 1.85
N GLY A 144 4.69 1.47 1.85
CA GLY A 144 5.53 1.73 3.02
C GLY A 144 5.51 3.19 3.49
N LEU A 145 5.47 4.15 2.55
CA LEU A 145 5.36 5.57 2.86
C LEU A 145 3.99 5.93 3.48
N LEU A 146 2.90 5.40 2.92
CA LEU A 146 1.56 5.64 3.46
C LEU A 146 1.37 5.00 4.84
N VAL A 147 1.94 3.81 5.09
CA VAL A 147 1.95 3.19 6.42
C VAL A 147 2.68 4.08 7.42
N ALA A 148 3.83 4.63 7.06
CA ALA A 148 4.57 5.55 7.92
C ALA A 148 3.77 6.83 8.20
N ALA A 149 3.14 7.42 7.19
CA ALA A 149 2.26 8.57 7.34
C ALA A 149 1.08 8.25 8.26
N MET A 150 0.38 7.14 8.06
CA MET A 150 -0.71 6.70 8.92
C MET A 150 -0.27 6.57 10.38
N ASN A 151 0.89 6.01 10.64
CA ASN A 151 1.41 5.85 12.00
C ASN A 151 1.68 7.21 12.66
N GLU A 152 2.29 8.17 11.96
CA GLU A 152 2.50 9.53 12.48
C GLU A 152 1.15 10.21 12.78
N MET A 153 0.16 10.06 11.91
CA MET A 153 -1.20 10.59 12.11
C MET A 153 -1.87 10.00 13.35
N LEU A 154 -1.77 8.67 13.53
CA LEU A 154 -2.35 7.97 14.69
C LEU A 154 -1.63 8.35 16.00
N ILE A 155 -0.31 8.51 15.96
CA ILE A 155 0.48 8.99 17.12
C ILE A 155 0.05 10.41 17.51
N ASP A 156 -0.07 11.32 16.54
CA ASP A 156 -0.50 12.69 16.80
C ASP A 156 -1.94 12.74 17.34
N ALA A 157 -2.85 11.94 16.78
CA ALA A 157 -4.22 11.82 17.30
C ALA A 157 -4.25 11.38 18.76
N LYS A 158 -3.49 10.33 19.12
CA LYS A 158 -3.39 9.83 20.50
C LYS A 158 -2.80 10.85 21.47
N ASN A 159 -1.87 11.67 20.99
CA ASN A 159 -1.21 12.68 21.83
C ASN A 159 -2.06 13.95 22.03
N THR A 160 -3.01 14.22 21.13
CA THR A 160 -3.74 15.49 21.09
C THR A 160 -5.22 15.37 21.43
N ILE A 161 -5.82 14.16 21.28
CA ILE A 161 -7.24 13.92 21.55
C ILE A 161 -7.37 13.17 22.88
N THR A 162 -8.07 13.76 23.81
CA THR A 162 -8.26 13.21 25.16
C THR A 162 -9.53 12.37 25.30
N SER A 163 -10.54 12.64 24.47
CA SER A 163 -11.80 11.89 24.47
C SER A 163 -11.61 10.53 23.77
N PRO A 164 -11.87 9.38 24.41
CA PRO A 164 -11.76 8.06 23.77
C PRO A 164 -12.67 7.89 22.56
N GLN A 165 -13.87 8.48 22.61
CA GLN A 165 -14.81 8.41 21.48
C GLN A 165 -14.30 9.22 20.29
N GLU A 166 -13.88 10.46 20.49
CA GLU A 166 -13.32 11.32 19.43
C GLU A 166 -12.04 10.72 18.85
N LEU A 167 -11.20 10.11 19.68
CA LEU A 167 -10.01 9.41 19.21
C LEU A 167 -10.38 8.25 18.30
N HIS A 168 -11.34 7.42 18.69
CA HIS A 168 -11.79 6.29 17.87
C HIS A 168 -12.36 6.76 16.53
N GLU A 169 -13.19 7.80 16.52
CA GLU A 169 -13.74 8.40 15.31
C GLU A 169 -12.63 8.97 14.41
N LYS A 170 -11.63 9.63 15.01
CA LYS A 170 -10.49 10.18 14.29
C LYS A 170 -9.60 9.09 13.67
N GLU A 171 -9.28 8.05 14.42
CA GLU A 171 -8.53 6.89 13.90
C GLU A 171 -9.26 6.22 12.73
N ALA A 172 -10.58 6.06 12.84
CA ALA A 172 -11.39 5.52 11.74
C ALA A 172 -11.36 6.43 10.50
N LYS A 173 -11.45 7.75 10.69
CA LYS A 173 -11.38 8.73 9.60
C LYS A 173 -10.00 8.73 8.90
N ILE A 174 -8.91 8.73 9.68
CA ILE A 174 -7.54 8.64 9.14
C ILE A 174 -7.44 7.46 8.19
N LYS A 175 -7.85 6.28 8.64
CA LYS A 175 -7.78 5.04 7.88
C LYS A 175 -8.71 5.01 6.67
N ALA A 176 -9.90 5.56 6.79
CA ALA A 176 -10.92 5.48 5.74
C ALA A 176 -10.78 6.55 4.65
N GLU A 177 -10.24 7.74 4.98
CA GLU A 177 -10.42 8.92 4.14
C GLU A 177 -9.13 9.72 3.86
N GLN A 178 -8.14 9.66 4.77
CA GLN A 178 -7.05 10.64 4.76
C GLN A 178 -5.76 10.17 4.07
N LEU A 179 -5.75 8.97 3.52
CA LEU A 179 -4.61 8.39 2.80
C LEU A 179 -5.04 8.01 1.38
N LEU A 180 -4.22 8.32 0.38
CA LEU A 180 -4.46 7.94 -1.01
C LEU A 180 -3.15 7.54 -1.67
N GLY A 181 -3.12 6.34 -2.24
CA GLY A 181 -2.00 5.82 -3.00
C GLY A 181 -2.38 5.43 -4.42
N LEU A 182 -1.46 5.59 -5.35
CA LEU A 182 -1.60 5.12 -6.71
C LEU A 182 -0.46 4.18 -7.07
N GLU A 183 -0.79 3.04 -7.65
CA GLU A 183 0.17 2.04 -8.10
C GLU A 183 -0.25 1.49 -9.47
N LEU A 184 0.67 1.57 -10.43
CA LEU A 184 0.45 1.14 -11.80
C LEU A 184 0.43 -0.39 -11.94
N LEU A 185 1.38 -1.06 -11.28
CA LEU A 185 1.58 -2.50 -11.41
C LEU A 185 0.60 -3.27 -10.52
N SER A 186 -0.32 -4.04 -11.10
CA SER A 186 -1.36 -4.76 -10.36
C SER A 186 -0.82 -5.72 -9.29
N SER A 187 0.33 -6.36 -9.53
CA SER A 187 0.98 -7.24 -8.55
C SER A 187 1.50 -6.46 -7.34
N VAL A 188 2.08 -5.29 -7.57
CA VAL A 188 2.60 -4.40 -6.51
C VAL A 188 1.44 -3.71 -5.79
N TYR A 189 0.40 -3.32 -6.52
CA TYR A 189 -0.86 -2.83 -5.95
C TYR A 189 -1.46 -3.82 -4.93
N MET A 190 -1.45 -5.12 -5.25
CA MET A 190 -1.93 -6.14 -4.30
C MET A 190 -1.08 -6.21 -3.03
N LEU A 191 0.25 -6.06 -3.16
CA LEU A 191 1.14 -5.97 -2.00
C LEU A 191 0.83 -4.74 -1.15
N ALA A 192 0.58 -3.60 -1.78
CA ALA A 192 0.19 -2.37 -1.08
C ALA A 192 -1.09 -2.56 -0.26
N ILE A 193 -2.13 -3.14 -0.87
CA ILE A 193 -3.39 -3.42 -0.17
C ILE A 193 -3.17 -4.36 1.01
N LEU A 194 -2.44 -5.46 0.81
CA LEU A 194 -2.17 -6.43 1.87
C LEU A 194 -1.39 -5.79 3.02
N ASN A 195 -0.38 -4.97 2.70
CA ASN A 195 0.38 -4.25 3.71
C ASN A 195 -0.52 -3.31 4.54
N MET A 196 -1.33 -2.49 3.88
CA MET A 196 -2.26 -1.57 4.54
C MET A 196 -3.27 -2.33 5.43
N ILE A 197 -3.84 -3.45 4.94
CA ILE A 197 -4.76 -4.28 5.72
C ILE A 197 -4.05 -4.87 6.96
N LEU A 198 -2.84 -5.38 6.81
CA LEU A 198 -2.04 -5.93 7.92
C LEU A 198 -1.71 -4.88 8.97
N MET A 199 -1.48 -3.64 8.55
CA MET A 199 -1.24 -2.51 9.44
C MET A 199 -2.52 -1.92 10.06
N GLY A 200 -3.67 -2.57 9.83
CA GLY A 200 -4.94 -2.22 10.47
C GLY A 200 -5.73 -1.11 9.78
N ASP A 201 -5.35 -0.75 8.57
CA ASP A 201 -6.11 0.22 7.77
C ASP A 201 -7.48 -0.34 7.31
N GLY A 202 -7.60 -1.59 6.99
CA GLY A 202 -8.89 -2.25 6.66
C GLY A 202 -9.70 -1.68 5.48
N SER A 203 -9.45 -0.43 5.06
CA SER A 203 -10.18 0.28 4.01
C SER A 203 -9.29 1.07 3.06
N SER A 204 -8.03 0.65 2.92
CA SER A 204 -6.99 1.38 2.20
C SER A 204 -7.43 1.97 0.85
N ASN A 205 -7.14 3.24 0.67
CA ASN A 205 -7.42 3.98 -0.53
C ASN A 205 -6.22 3.90 -1.48
N ILE A 206 -5.93 2.69 -1.96
CA ILE A 206 -4.96 2.47 -3.01
C ILE A 206 -5.70 2.26 -4.33
N LEU A 207 -5.30 2.97 -5.37
CA LEU A 207 -5.86 2.87 -6.70
C LEU A 207 -4.86 2.17 -7.64
N ASN A 208 -5.33 1.17 -8.39
CA ASN A 208 -4.54 0.60 -9.48
C ASN A 208 -4.74 1.45 -10.73
N LYS A 209 -3.95 2.51 -10.84
CA LYS A 209 -4.03 3.50 -11.92
C LYS A 209 -2.66 4.05 -12.28
N ASP A 210 -2.53 4.50 -13.52
CA ASP A 210 -1.43 5.39 -13.91
C ASP A 210 -1.68 6.79 -13.32
N SER A 211 -0.83 7.17 -12.36
CA SER A 211 -0.95 8.46 -11.68
C SER A 211 -0.69 9.65 -12.61
N LEU A 212 0.08 9.45 -13.69
CA LEU A 212 0.39 10.50 -14.64
C LEU A 212 -0.69 10.65 -15.72
N ALA A 213 -1.19 9.53 -16.26
CA ALA A 213 -2.14 9.53 -17.38
C ALA A 213 -3.60 9.55 -16.92
N ASP A 214 -3.96 8.79 -15.88
CA ASP A 214 -5.34 8.46 -15.57
C ASP A 214 -5.88 9.13 -14.30
N PHE A 215 -5.04 9.81 -13.53
CA PHE A 215 -5.46 10.44 -12.29
C PHE A 215 -5.65 11.94 -12.46
N ASP A 216 -6.85 12.39 -12.13
CA ASP A 216 -7.29 13.80 -12.21
C ASP A 216 -7.40 14.50 -10.84
N GLY A 217 -6.88 13.86 -9.78
CA GLY A 217 -6.98 14.36 -8.40
C GLY A 217 -8.24 13.94 -7.67
N LYS A 218 -9.20 13.32 -8.36
CA LYS A 218 -10.45 12.89 -7.73
C LYS A 218 -10.31 11.52 -7.09
N TYR A 219 -10.87 11.42 -5.89
CA TYR A 219 -10.89 10.20 -5.12
C TYR A 219 -12.14 9.39 -5.46
N GLY A 220 -11.97 8.32 -6.24
CA GLY A 220 -13.06 7.61 -6.91
C GLY A 220 -13.60 6.35 -6.22
N PHE A 221 -13.07 5.91 -5.07
CA PHE A 221 -13.59 4.71 -4.41
C PHE A 221 -14.46 5.08 -3.21
N GLY A 222 -15.76 5.17 -3.47
CA GLY A 222 -16.79 4.94 -2.45
C GLY A 222 -17.44 6.15 -1.86
N LYS A 223 -16.98 7.38 -2.00
CA LYS A 223 -17.71 8.49 -1.38
C LYS A 223 -17.92 9.73 -2.24
N THR A 224 -16.96 10.17 -3.02
CA THR A 224 -17.14 11.41 -3.78
C THR A 224 -16.32 11.44 -5.06
N GLN A 225 -16.84 12.10 -6.08
CA GLN A 225 -16.10 12.53 -7.27
C GLN A 225 -15.37 13.86 -7.00
N GLU A 226 -15.22 14.21 -5.73
CA GLU A 226 -14.57 15.44 -5.29
C GLU A 226 -13.07 15.30 -5.31
N GLN A 227 -12.40 16.43 -5.45
CA GLN A 227 -10.95 16.52 -5.39
C GLN A 227 -10.45 16.02 -4.02
N PHE A 228 -9.47 15.11 -4.03
CA PHE A 228 -8.81 14.71 -2.78
C PHE A 228 -8.04 15.91 -2.22
N PRO A 229 -8.34 16.34 -1.00
CA PRO A 229 -7.81 17.60 -0.45
C PRO A 229 -6.39 17.43 0.11
N ALA A 230 -5.47 16.89 -0.69
CA ALA A 230 -4.11 16.61 -0.25
C ALA A 230 -3.40 17.88 0.26
N ASP A 231 -2.80 17.77 1.43
CA ASP A 231 -1.93 18.77 2.04
C ASP A 231 -0.56 18.19 2.45
N ALA A 232 -0.36 16.89 2.24
CA ALA A 232 0.93 16.24 2.35
C ALA A 232 1.17 15.32 1.15
N PHE A 233 2.33 15.46 0.52
CA PHE A 233 2.78 14.62 -0.59
C PHE A 233 4.09 13.94 -0.21
N ILE A 234 4.10 12.62 -0.25
CA ILE A 234 5.29 11.81 0.01
C ILE A 234 5.55 10.92 -1.19
N LEU A 235 6.81 10.80 -1.63
CA LEU A 235 7.11 10.07 -2.85
C LEU A 235 8.52 9.49 -2.86
N ASN A 236 8.61 8.22 -3.24
CA ASN A 236 9.82 7.61 -3.75
C ASN A 236 9.55 7.21 -5.22
N PRO A 237 9.87 8.07 -6.22
CA PRO A 237 9.45 7.88 -7.59
C PRO A 237 10.23 6.77 -8.29
N PRO A 238 9.68 6.15 -9.35
CA PRO A 238 10.46 5.33 -10.28
C PRO A 238 11.46 6.19 -11.03
N TYR A 239 12.75 5.97 -10.77
CA TYR A 239 13.83 6.81 -11.31
C TYR A 239 14.06 6.65 -12.82
N SER A 240 13.51 5.62 -13.44
CA SER A 240 13.46 5.44 -14.89
C SER A 240 12.48 6.41 -15.57
N ALA A 241 11.52 6.96 -14.84
CA ALA A 241 10.53 7.89 -15.38
C ALA A 241 11.14 9.24 -15.80
N THR A 242 10.39 9.98 -16.59
CA THR A 242 10.82 11.27 -17.16
C THR A 242 11.34 12.21 -16.08
N GLY A 243 12.51 12.79 -16.33
CA GLY A 243 13.17 13.68 -15.37
C GLY A 243 13.57 12.99 -14.08
N ASN A 244 13.93 11.71 -14.12
CA ASN A 244 14.26 10.89 -12.96
C ASN A 244 13.14 10.90 -11.91
N GLY A 245 11.89 10.80 -12.38
CA GLY A 245 10.71 10.79 -11.52
C GLY A 245 10.13 12.17 -11.19
N MET A 246 10.79 13.27 -11.55
CA MET A 246 10.29 14.62 -11.25
C MET A 246 8.96 14.96 -11.93
N VAL A 247 8.56 14.24 -12.97
CA VAL A 247 7.24 14.36 -13.58
C VAL A 247 6.10 14.05 -12.62
N PHE A 248 6.28 13.12 -11.68
CA PHE A 248 5.31 12.82 -10.63
C PHE A 248 5.16 13.98 -9.65
N VAL A 249 6.29 14.64 -9.34
CA VAL A 249 6.32 15.80 -8.45
C VAL A 249 5.56 16.97 -9.09
N GLU A 250 5.83 17.27 -10.37
CA GLU A 250 5.11 18.27 -11.13
C GLU A 250 3.61 18.01 -11.13
N LYS A 251 3.19 16.77 -11.43
CA LYS A 251 1.79 16.36 -11.47
C LYS A 251 1.12 16.55 -10.11
N ALA A 252 1.72 16.06 -9.03
CA ALA A 252 1.14 16.16 -7.70
C ALA A 252 1.01 17.61 -7.22
N LEU A 253 2.09 18.40 -7.35
CA LEU A 253 2.09 19.78 -6.92
C LEU A 253 1.14 20.68 -7.73
N SER A 254 0.94 20.37 -9.02
CA SER A 254 -0.04 21.12 -9.83
C SER A 254 -1.50 20.93 -9.38
N MET A 255 -1.78 19.87 -8.62
CA MET A 255 -3.10 19.55 -8.09
C MET A 255 -3.28 19.88 -6.60
N MET A 256 -2.19 20.20 -5.90
CA MET A 256 -2.26 20.62 -4.50
C MET A 256 -2.49 22.14 -4.42
N SER A 257 -3.36 22.57 -3.53
CA SER A 257 -3.59 23.99 -3.25
C SER A 257 -2.72 24.53 -2.12
N LYS A 258 -2.23 23.66 -1.23
CA LYS A 258 -1.41 23.98 -0.06
C LYS A 258 -0.72 22.72 0.46
N GLY A 259 0.22 22.86 1.36
CA GLY A 259 0.78 21.74 2.12
C GLY A 259 2.29 21.58 1.93
N TYR A 260 2.78 20.39 2.22
CA TYR A 260 4.21 20.07 2.22
C TYR A 260 4.45 18.81 1.38
N ALA A 261 5.64 18.75 0.78
CA ALA A 261 6.07 17.59 0.02
C ALA A 261 7.43 17.09 0.53
N ALA A 262 7.59 15.77 0.65
CA ALA A 262 8.86 15.12 0.91
C ALA A 262 9.11 14.05 -0.15
N ILE A 263 10.21 14.16 -0.87
CA ILE A 263 10.48 13.36 -2.06
C ILE A 263 11.91 12.83 -2.01
N ILE A 264 12.08 11.55 -2.26
CA ILE A 264 13.41 10.95 -2.48
C ILE A 264 13.80 11.19 -3.94
N ILE A 265 14.93 11.86 -4.17
CA ILE A 265 15.42 12.17 -5.49
C ILE A 265 16.86 11.71 -5.69
N GLN A 266 17.22 11.40 -6.93
CA GLN A 266 18.61 11.20 -7.29
C GLN A 266 19.34 12.55 -7.40
N ASN A 267 20.66 12.58 -7.16
CA ASN A 267 21.48 13.78 -7.31
C ASN A 267 21.32 14.47 -8.68
N SER A 268 21.10 13.68 -9.73
CA SER A 268 20.86 14.17 -11.09
C SER A 268 19.48 14.78 -11.31
N ALA A 269 18.55 14.64 -10.38
CA ALA A 269 17.20 15.21 -10.52
C ALA A 269 17.20 16.75 -10.38
N GLY A 270 18.24 17.35 -9.81
CA GLY A 270 18.41 18.81 -9.76
C GLY A 270 18.92 19.44 -11.07
N SER A 271 19.34 18.62 -12.04
CA SER A 271 20.02 19.10 -13.26
C SER A 271 19.71 18.21 -14.48
N GLY A 272 20.23 18.55 -15.63
CA GLY A 272 20.16 17.74 -16.83
C GLY A 272 18.73 17.42 -17.27
N ARG A 273 18.35 16.14 -17.30
CA ARG A 273 17.06 15.64 -17.81
C ARG A 273 15.83 16.19 -17.07
N ALA A 274 15.97 16.58 -15.82
CA ALA A 274 14.89 17.14 -15.00
C ALA A 274 14.79 18.67 -15.08
N ARG A 275 15.74 19.37 -15.71
CA ARG A 275 15.85 20.83 -15.67
C ARG A 275 14.56 21.55 -16.06
N GLU A 276 13.95 21.15 -17.16
CA GLU A 276 12.73 21.81 -17.64
C GLU A 276 11.51 21.51 -16.76
N ILE A 277 11.41 20.30 -16.23
CA ILE A 277 10.37 19.94 -15.26
C ILE A 277 10.56 20.77 -13.98
N ASN A 278 11.77 20.85 -13.46
CA ASN A 278 12.07 21.64 -12.27
C ASN A 278 11.74 23.14 -12.45
N ARG A 279 11.97 23.70 -13.63
CA ARG A 279 11.55 25.08 -13.93
C ARG A 279 10.03 25.24 -13.84
N ARG A 280 9.26 24.27 -14.35
CA ARG A 280 7.80 24.31 -14.27
C ARG A 280 7.31 24.12 -12.83
N ILE A 281 7.95 23.21 -12.07
CA ILE A 281 7.65 23.04 -10.64
C ILE A 281 7.87 24.36 -9.88
N LEU A 282 9.01 25.02 -10.10
CA LEU A 282 9.32 26.31 -9.45
C LEU A 282 8.40 27.46 -9.86
N ALA A 283 7.72 27.32 -10.99
CA ALA A 283 6.72 28.29 -11.46
C ALA A 283 5.32 28.05 -10.87
N ILE A 284 5.08 26.93 -10.15
CA ILE A 284 3.81 26.68 -9.45
C ILE A 284 3.75 27.60 -8.22
N PRO A 285 2.81 28.58 -8.15
CA PRO A 285 2.70 29.44 -6.97
C PRO A 285 1.89 28.74 -5.85
N PRO A 286 2.22 28.96 -4.56
CA PRO A 286 3.44 29.54 -4.02
C PRO A 286 4.37 28.47 -3.43
N LEU A 287 5.41 28.08 -4.15
CA LEU A 287 6.49 27.28 -3.56
C LEU A 287 7.31 28.18 -2.62
N LEU A 288 7.16 27.95 -1.31
CA LEU A 288 7.79 28.78 -0.28
C LEU A 288 9.24 28.38 0.03
N SER A 289 9.61 27.12 -0.14
CA SER A 289 11.01 26.67 0.00
C SER A 289 11.23 25.26 -0.55
N ILE A 290 12.40 25.01 -1.10
CA ILE A 290 12.96 23.68 -1.34
C ILE A 290 14.18 23.57 -0.40
N LEU A 291 14.16 22.60 0.48
CA LEU A 291 15.29 22.27 1.36
C LEU A 291 16.19 21.23 0.71
#